data_2cd10c73dabb526458a4536b784ca71e
#
_entry.id   2cd10c73dabb526458a4536b784ca71e
#
_cell.length_a   1.000
_cell.length_b   1.000
_cell.length_c   1.000
_cell.angle_alpha   90.00
_cell.angle_beta   90.00
_cell.angle_gamma   90.00
#
_symmetry.space_group_name_H-M   'P 1'
#
loop_
_entity.id
_entity.type
_entity.pdbx_description
1 polymer ?
#
loop_
_entity_poly.entity_id
_entity_poly.type
_entity_poly.pdbx_seq_one_letter_code
_entity_poly.pdbx_strand_id
1 'polypeptide(L)'
;TVYNKFQDYIIRINEVEALIDTNLRNKYDLINRAIPIVKSNIDKDRNVFEDIVKLRSRKIGNFELYRILTRASNELNGLKTEFPDIEKSEEVKKILKQIADIDIKVDNCIDYYNDNISVYNTLLKKFPSNIIATFCKYEEKLFFDRKNMNDDDYEDFKL
;
A
#
# COMPACT_ATOMS: atom_id res chain seq x y z
N THR A 1 12.77 -28.39 10.66
CA THR A 1 11.46 -29.00 10.78
C THR A 1 10.41 -28.21 9.99
N VAL A 2 9.30 -28.85 9.66
CA VAL A 2 8.17 -28.21 8.97
C VAL A 2 7.61 -27.04 9.79
N TYR A 3 7.48 -27.21 11.10
CA TYR A 3 7.04 -26.15 12.01
C TYR A 3 7.94 -24.90 11.90
N ASN A 4 9.26 -25.10 11.91
CA ASN A 4 10.20 -23.97 11.79
C ASN A 4 10.08 -23.26 10.45
N LYS A 5 9.82 -23.98 9.36
CA LYS A 5 9.57 -23.37 8.05
C LYS A 5 8.34 -22.47 8.08
N PHE A 6 7.23 -22.92 8.68
CA PHE A 6 6.05 -22.08 8.85
C PHE A 6 6.37 -20.82 9.65
N GLN A 7 7.10 -20.96 10.76
CA GLN A 7 7.49 -19.82 11.59
C GLN A 7 8.36 -18.83 10.82
N ASP A 8 9.33 -19.31 10.03
CA ASP A 8 10.21 -18.46 9.22
C ASP A 8 9.41 -17.64 8.22
N TYR A 9 8.45 -18.25 7.52
CA TYR A 9 7.62 -17.53 6.56
C TYR A 9 6.64 -16.57 7.22
N ILE A 10 6.08 -16.92 8.36
CA ILE A 10 5.23 -16.02 9.14
C ILE A 10 6.01 -14.77 9.56
N ILE A 11 7.23 -14.94 10.04
CA ILE A 11 8.11 -13.83 10.45
C ILE A 11 8.42 -12.93 9.24
N ARG A 12 8.82 -13.50 8.11
CA ARG A 12 9.13 -12.74 6.88
C ARG A 12 7.93 -11.95 6.38
N ILE A 13 6.75 -12.56 6.41
CA ILE A 13 5.50 -11.92 6.01
C ILE A 13 5.19 -10.74 6.92
N ASN A 14 5.29 -10.93 8.24
CA ASN A 14 5.05 -9.87 9.22
C ASN A 14 6.04 -8.72 9.09
N GLU A 15 7.32 -9.02 8.85
CA GLU A 15 8.35 -7.99 8.65
C GLU A 15 8.09 -7.15 7.42
N VAL A 16 7.72 -7.77 6.30
CA VAL A 16 7.45 -7.03 5.07
C VAL A 16 6.14 -6.24 5.15
N GLU A 17 5.13 -6.75 5.86
CA GLU A 17 3.91 -5.98 6.15
C GLU A 17 4.23 -4.69 6.90
N ALA A 18 5.13 -4.76 7.89
CA ALA A 18 5.57 -3.59 8.64
C ALA A 18 6.33 -2.59 7.74
N LEU A 19 7.15 -3.07 6.81
CA LEU A 19 7.85 -2.20 5.84
C LEU A 19 6.87 -1.54 4.88
N ILE A 20 5.87 -2.26 4.39
CA ILE A 20 4.82 -1.70 3.55
C ILE A 20 4.08 -0.60 4.30
N ASP A 21 3.68 -0.86 5.55
CA ASP A 21 2.99 0.12 6.38
C ASP A 21 3.81 1.40 6.55
N THR A 22 5.09 1.27 6.92
CA THR A 22 5.98 2.41 7.11
C THR A 22 6.11 3.25 5.83
N ASN A 23 6.32 2.62 4.69
CA ASN A 23 6.44 3.32 3.41
C ASN A 23 5.13 3.98 2.98
N LEU A 24 3.99 3.33 3.19
CA LEU A 24 2.69 3.91 2.89
C LEU A 24 2.39 5.13 3.78
N ARG A 25 2.74 5.07 5.08
CA ARG A 25 2.60 6.23 5.99
C ARG A 25 3.49 7.39 5.56
N ASN A 26 4.71 7.12 5.11
CA ASN A 26 5.61 8.14 4.58
C ASN A 26 5.03 8.78 3.30
N LYS A 27 4.47 7.99 2.40
CA LYS A 27 3.79 8.49 1.20
C LYS A 27 2.59 9.38 1.57
N TYR A 28 1.81 8.96 2.55
CA TYR A 28 0.70 9.75 3.08
C TYR A 28 1.16 11.13 3.57
N ASP A 29 2.24 11.17 4.36
CA ASP A 29 2.79 12.42 4.87
C ASP A 29 3.28 13.34 3.74
N LEU A 30 3.92 12.78 2.71
CA LEU A 30 4.38 13.53 1.55
C LEU A 30 3.22 14.14 0.77
N ILE A 31 2.16 13.38 0.54
CA ILE A 31 0.95 13.88 -0.14
C ILE A 31 0.31 14.99 0.69
N ASN A 32 0.21 14.84 2.01
CA ASN A 32 -0.32 15.89 2.89
C ASN A 32 0.49 17.17 2.81
N ARG A 33 1.80 17.10 2.67
CA ARG A 33 2.65 18.29 2.49
C ARG A 33 2.43 18.96 1.14
N ALA A 34 2.08 18.19 0.11
CA ALA A 34 1.80 18.72 -1.22
C ALA A 34 0.44 19.40 -1.32
N ILE A 35 -0.55 18.98 -0.54
CA ILE A 35 -1.94 19.46 -0.64
C ILE A 35 -2.06 21.00 -0.58
N PRO A 36 -1.48 21.71 0.40
CA PRO A 36 -1.60 23.17 0.44
C PRO A 36 -1.04 23.87 -0.78
N ILE A 37 0.07 23.37 -1.32
CA ILE A 37 0.73 23.92 -2.49
C ILE A 37 -0.14 23.69 -3.73
N VAL A 38 -0.69 22.50 -3.87
CA VAL A 38 -1.62 22.17 -4.97
C VAL A 38 -2.85 23.06 -4.90
N LYS A 39 -3.46 23.17 -3.73
CA LYS A 39 -4.67 24.00 -3.53
C LYS A 39 -4.44 25.47 -3.86
N SER A 40 -3.22 25.99 -3.67
CA SER A 40 -2.90 27.37 -4.01
C SER A 40 -2.80 27.63 -5.51
N ASN A 41 -2.68 26.59 -6.32
CA ASN A 41 -2.51 26.66 -7.78
C ASN A 41 -3.73 26.20 -8.57
N ILE A 42 -4.83 25.85 -7.91
CA ILE A 42 -6.06 25.37 -8.53
C ILE A 42 -7.25 26.25 -8.14
N ASP A 43 -8.41 25.99 -8.74
CA ASP A 43 -9.65 26.70 -8.42
C ASP A 43 -10.04 26.52 -6.95
N LYS A 44 -10.38 27.61 -6.27
CA LYS A 44 -10.68 27.62 -4.84
C LYS A 44 -11.84 26.73 -4.42
N ASP A 45 -12.81 26.54 -5.31
CA ASP A 45 -14.04 25.78 -5.03
C ASP A 45 -13.90 24.30 -5.35
N ARG A 46 -12.74 23.87 -5.86
CA ARG A 46 -12.51 22.48 -6.24
C ARG A 46 -12.08 21.63 -5.05
N ASN A 47 -12.84 20.59 -4.77
CA ASN A 47 -12.50 19.62 -3.76
C ASN A 47 -11.48 18.62 -4.31
N VAL A 48 -10.33 18.52 -3.67
CA VAL A 48 -9.25 17.63 -4.06
C VAL A 48 -8.77 16.83 -2.84
N PHE A 49 -8.29 15.64 -3.08
CA PHE A 49 -7.74 14.76 -2.04
C PHE A 49 -8.71 14.49 -0.87
N GLU A 50 -10.01 14.37 -1.17
CA GLU A 50 -11.04 14.14 -0.15
C GLU A 50 -10.77 12.91 0.71
N ASP A 51 -10.34 11.79 0.09
CA ASP A 51 -10.04 10.56 0.81
C ASP A 51 -8.86 10.75 1.76
N ILE A 52 -7.85 11.51 1.35
CA ILE A 52 -6.68 11.82 2.20
C ILE A 52 -7.09 12.67 3.41
N VAL A 53 -7.93 13.67 3.18
CA VAL A 53 -8.43 14.53 4.27
C VAL A 53 -9.23 13.73 5.29
N LYS A 54 -10.05 12.81 4.82
CA LYS A 54 -10.87 11.92 5.68
C LYS A 54 -10.04 10.94 6.50
N LEU A 55 -8.83 10.61 6.07
CA LEU A 55 -7.95 9.68 6.78
C LEU A 55 -7.35 10.21 8.08
N ARG A 56 -7.32 11.51 8.29
CA ARG A 56 -6.62 12.13 9.42
C ARG A 56 -7.03 11.61 10.80
N SER A 57 -8.22 11.07 10.93
CA SER A 57 -8.76 10.58 12.20
C SER A 57 -9.05 9.08 12.20
N ARG A 58 -8.67 8.34 11.13
CA ARG A 58 -9.10 6.96 10.94
C ARG A 58 -7.91 6.01 10.90
N LYS A 59 -8.00 4.91 11.67
CA LYS A 59 -7.07 3.79 11.55
C LYS A 59 -7.51 2.90 10.39
N ILE A 60 -6.59 2.65 9.46
CA ILE A 60 -6.86 1.81 8.29
C ILE A 60 -5.72 0.81 8.09
N GLY A 61 -6.05 -0.33 7.49
CA GLY A 61 -5.08 -1.34 7.11
C GLY A 61 -4.28 -0.98 5.86
N ASN A 62 -3.22 -1.75 5.59
CA ASN A 62 -2.32 -1.50 4.47
C ASN A 62 -3.01 -1.57 3.11
N PHE A 63 -3.95 -2.48 2.92
CA PHE A 63 -4.66 -2.63 1.64
C PHE A 63 -5.48 -1.39 1.30
N GLU A 64 -6.27 -0.91 2.27
CA GLU A 64 -7.07 0.30 2.10
C GLU A 64 -6.19 1.53 1.92
N LEU A 65 -5.12 1.65 2.71
CA LEU A 65 -4.19 2.76 2.62
C LEU A 65 -3.48 2.79 1.26
N TYR A 66 -3.00 1.64 0.78
CA TYR A 66 -2.40 1.52 -0.56
C TYR A 66 -3.35 2.01 -1.65
N ARG A 67 -4.60 1.57 -1.59
CA ARG A 67 -5.65 1.96 -2.53
C ARG A 67 -5.91 3.46 -2.53
N ILE A 68 -6.09 4.04 -1.35
CA ILE A 68 -6.37 5.47 -1.20
C ILE A 68 -5.19 6.31 -1.69
N LEU A 69 -3.96 5.92 -1.34
CA LEU A 69 -2.76 6.61 -1.77
C LEU A 69 -2.51 6.49 -3.28
N THR A 70 -2.87 5.37 -3.89
CA THR A 70 -2.81 5.19 -5.34
C THR A 70 -3.78 6.14 -6.05
N ARG A 71 -5.00 6.26 -5.56
CA ARG A 71 -5.98 7.22 -6.07
C ARG A 71 -5.48 8.66 -5.93
N ALA A 72 -4.93 9.00 -4.77
CA ALA A 72 -4.39 10.34 -4.52
C ALA A 72 -3.21 10.67 -5.44
N SER A 73 -2.33 9.70 -5.71
CA SER A 73 -1.24 9.88 -6.67
C SER A 73 -1.74 10.11 -8.08
N ASN A 74 -2.76 9.37 -8.51
CA ASN A 74 -3.39 9.55 -9.82
C ASN A 74 -4.07 10.92 -9.92
N GLU A 75 -4.75 11.36 -8.87
CA GLU A 75 -5.35 12.68 -8.79
C GLU A 75 -4.28 13.78 -8.88
N LEU A 76 -3.19 13.66 -8.15
CA LEU A 76 -2.07 14.59 -8.21
C LEU A 76 -1.47 14.69 -9.62
N ASN A 77 -1.27 13.55 -10.28
CA ASN A 77 -0.77 13.52 -11.67
C ASN A 77 -1.75 14.19 -12.64
N GLY A 78 -3.05 13.98 -12.47
CA GLY A 78 -4.07 14.65 -13.25
C GLY A 78 -4.07 16.17 -13.04
N LEU A 79 -4.00 16.61 -11.79
CA LEU A 79 -3.94 18.02 -11.45
C LEU A 79 -2.67 18.70 -11.97
N LYS A 80 -1.56 18.01 -11.93
CA LYS A 80 -0.27 18.48 -12.45
C LYS A 80 -0.33 18.72 -13.97
N THR A 81 -1.05 17.87 -14.69
CA THR A 81 -1.27 18.03 -16.14
C THR A 81 -2.22 19.19 -16.44
N GLU A 82 -3.30 19.32 -15.67
CA GLU A 82 -4.30 20.38 -15.83
C GLU A 82 -3.77 21.76 -15.39
N PHE A 83 -2.98 21.81 -14.34
CA PHE A 83 -2.40 23.02 -13.78
C PHE A 83 -0.87 22.93 -13.72
N PRO A 84 -0.16 23.20 -14.84
CA PRO A 84 1.30 23.03 -14.89
C PRO A 84 2.08 23.89 -13.88
N ASP A 85 1.48 24.95 -13.35
CA ASP A 85 2.12 25.81 -12.35
C ASP A 85 2.42 25.08 -11.04
N ILE A 86 1.74 23.98 -10.77
CA ILE A 86 2.01 23.12 -9.60
C ILE A 86 3.47 22.66 -9.61
N GLU A 87 4.01 22.30 -10.77
CA GLU A 87 5.39 21.83 -10.92
C GLU A 87 6.45 22.93 -10.84
N LYS A 88 6.07 24.20 -10.82
CA LYS A 88 7.01 25.30 -10.61
C LYS A 88 7.54 25.35 -9.17
N SER A 89 6.83 24.75 -8.23
CA SER A 89 7.29 24.62 -6.85
C SER A 89 8.41 23.60 -6.74
N GLU A 90 9.56 24.01 -6.23
CA GLU A 90 10.68 23.11 -5.96
C GLU A 90 10.32 22.08 -4.88
N GLU A 91 9.50 22.47 -3.92
CA GLU A 91 9.02 21.55 -2.87
C GLU A 91 8.15 20.45 -3.47
N VAL A 92 7.24 20.78 -4.39
CA VAL A 92 6.41 19.78 -5.08
C VAL A 92 7.26 18.82 -5.91
N LYS A 93 8.24 19.33 -6.65
CA LYS A 93 9.17 18.48 -7.42
C LYS A 93 9.90 17.50 -6.52
N LYS A 94 10.37 17.95 -5.37
CA LYS A 94 11.05 17.10 -4.38
C LYS A 94 10.10 16.05 -3.83
N ILE A 95 8.87 16.42 -3.49
CA ILE A 95 7.85 15.51 -2.99
C ILE A 95 7.53 14.44 -4.02
N LEU A 96 7.32 14.83 -5.29
CA LEU A 96 7.03 13.88 -6.37
C LEU A 96 8.16 12.87 -6.57
N LYS A 97 9.41 13.31 -6.49
CA LYS A 97 10.56 12.42 -6.57
C LYS A 97 10.61 11.44 -5.40
N GLN A 98 10.35 11.90 -4.19
CA GLN A 98 10.31 11.06 -2.99
C GLN A 98 9.16 10.05 -3.06
N ILE A 99 8.00 10.44 -3.59
CA ILE A 99 6.87 9.53 -3.80
C ILE A 99 7.24 8.45 -4.81
N ALA A 100 7.89 8.80 -5.92
CA ALA A 100 8.35 7.83 -6.91
C ALA A 100 9.31 6.80 -6.30
N ASP A 101 10.24 7.22 -5.47
CA ASP A 101 11.18 6.34 -4.78
C ASP A 101 10.46 5.40 -3.80
N ILE A 102 9.46 5.92 -3.08
CA ILE A 102 8.63 5.11 -2.18
C ILE A 102 7.81 4.08 -2.96
N ASP A 103 7.23 4.47 -4.08
CA ASP A 103 6.44 3.55 -4.92
C ASP A 103 7.26 2.36 -5.39
N ILE A 104 8.52 2.57 -5.75
CA ILE A 104 9.45 1.48 -6.12
C ILE A 104 9.68 0.56 -4.90
N LYS A 105 9.93 1.12 -3.74
CA LYS A 105 10.13 0.33 -2.51
C LYS A 105 8.90 -0.48 -2.14
N VAL A 106 7.72 0.11 -2.22
CA VAL A 106 6.46 -0.55 -1.93
C VAL A 106 6.22 -1.69 -2.92
N ASP A 107 6.45 -1.48 -4.22
CA ASP A 107 6.30 -2.54 -5.21
C ASP A 107 7.24 -3.71 -4.96
N ASN A 108 8.48 -3.45 -4.60
CA ASN A 108 9.44 -4.50 -4.24
C ASN A 108 8.99 -5.25 -2.97
N CYS A 109 8.48 -4.55 -1.99
CA CYS A 109 7.93 -5.16 -0.77
C CYS A 109 6.71 -6.03 -1.08
N ILE A 110 5.82 -5.58 -1.96
CA ILE A 110 4.63 -6.33 -2.37
C ILE A 110 5.05 -7.62 -3.10
N ASP A 111 6.02 -7.56 -4.00
CA ASP A 111 6.54 -8.75 -4.69
C ASP A 111 7.11 -9.75 -3.69
N TYR A 112 7.91 -9.29 -2.76
CA TYR A 112 8.48 -10.14 -1.70
C TYR A 112 7.38 -10.74 -0.82
N TYR A 113 6.39 -9.94 -0.44
CA TYR A 113 5.22 -10.40 0.32
C TYR A 113 4.48 -11.51 -0.42
N ASN A 114 4.16 -11.29 -1.68
CA ASN A 114 3.40 -12.25 -2.49
C ASN A 114 4.20 -13.54 -2.71
N ASP A 115 5.51 -13.47 -2.91
CA ASP A 115 6.37 -14.65 -3.04
C ASP A 115 6.36 -15.49 -1.76
N ASN A 116 6.46 -14.86 -0.60
CA ASN A 116 6.42 -15.57 0.68
C ASN A 116 5.02 -16.13 0.98
N ILE A 117 3.96 -15.40 0.63
CA ILE A 117 2.57 -15.88 0.73
C ILE A 117 2.38 -17.13 -0.14
N SER A 118 2.90 -17.12 -1.37
CA SER A 118 2.81 -18.27 -2.27
C SER A 118 3.45 -19.53 -1.67
N VAL A 119 4.64 -19.41 -1.13
CA VAL A 119 5.33 -20.53 -0.48
C VAL A 119 4.59 -20.98 0.77
N TYR A 120 4.17 -20.05 1.61
CA TYR A 120 3.40 -20.33 2.82
C TYR A 120 2.11 -21.11 2.50
N ASN A 121 1.32 -20.62 1.56
CA ASN A 121 0.06 -21.27 1.16
C ASN A 121 0.31 -22.65 0.54
N THR A 122 1.40 -22.83 -0.19
CA THR A 122 1.82 -24.13 -0.72
C THR A 122 2.14 -25.12 0.40
N LEU A 123 2.86 -24.67 1.44
CA LEU A 123 3.17 -25.50 2.60
C LEU A 123 1.91 -25.95 3.35
N LEU A 124 0.88 -25.12 3.39
CA LEU A 124 -0.39 -25.47 4.02
C LEU A 124 -1.06 -26.68 3.33
N LYS A 125 -0.84 -26.85 2.04
CA LYS A 125 -1.53 -27.84 1.19
C LYS A 125 -0.72 -29.11 0.97
N LYS A 126 0.61 -29.10 1.18
CA LYS A 126 1.48 -30.23 0.92
C LYS A 126 1.61 -31.19 2.11
N PHE A 127 1.65 -32.50 1.80
CA PHE A 127 2.03 -33.51 2.79
C PHE A 127 3.56 -33.52 2.97
N PRO A 128 4.12 -33.68 4.20
CA PRO A 128 3.41 -33.77 5.49
C PRO A 128 3.05 -32.43 6.14
N SER A 129 3.38 -31.29 5.51
CA SER A 129 3.20 -29.96 6.11
C SER A 129 1.73 -29.62 6.33
N ASN A 130 0.80 -30.16 5.52
CA ASN A 130 -0.64 -29.97 5.72
C ASN A 130 -1.12 -30.52 7.07
N ILE A 131 -0.53 -31.59 7.58
CA ILE A 131 -0.87 -32.16 8.90
C ILE A 131 -0.45 -31.17 10.01
N ILE A 132 0.76 -30.61 9.91
CA ILE A 132 1.26 -29.61 10.86
C ILE A 132 0.40 -28.34 10.81
N ALA A 133 0.02 -27.89 9.61
CA ALA A 133 -0.83 -26.71 9.44
C ALA A 133 -2.19 -26.90 10.13
N THR A 134 -2.82 -28.07 9.97
CA THR A 134 -4.10 -28.39 10.62
C THR A 134 -3.94 -28.43 12.14
N PHE A 135 -2.88 -29.05 12.64
CA PHE A 135 -2.61 -29.16 14.07
C PHE A 135 -2.37 -27.79 14.71
N CYS A 136 -1.62 -26.91 14.05
CA CYS A 136 -1.33 -25.56 14.51
C CYS A 136 -2.40 -24.54 14.14
N LYS A 137 -3.44 -24.93 13.44
CA LYS A 137 -4.54 -24.07 12.96
C LYS A 137 -4.05 -22.92 12.09
N TYR A 138 -3.07 -23.17 11.24
CA TYR A 138 -2.62 -22.18 10.25
C TYR A 138 -3.62 -22.08 9.11
N GLU A 139 -3.90 -20.85 8.71
CA GLU A 139 -4.86 -20.54 7.65
C GLU A 139 -4.15 -19.93 6.44
N GLU A 140 -4.75 -20.12 5.26
CA GLU A 140 -4.27 -19.54 4.01
C GLU A 140 -4.30 -18.01 4.09
N LYS A 141 -3.27 -17.36 3.55
CA LYS A 141 -3.16 -15.90 3.50
C LYS A 141 -3.50 -15.37 2.11
N LEU A 142 -4.06 -14.18 2.08
CA LEU A 142 -4.44 -13.52 0.84
C LEU A 142 -3.24 -12.79 0.22
N PHE A 143 -3.17 -12.84 -1.12
CA PHE A 143 -2.21 -12.08 -1.89
C PHE A 143 -2.53 -10.58 -1.87
N PHE A 144 -1.51 -9.77 -2.04
CA PHE A 144 -1.65 -8.34 -2.21
C PHE A 144 -1.94 -8.05 -3.70
N ASP A 145 -3.18 -7.61 -3.98
CA ASP A 145 -3.63 -7.32 -5.35
C ASP A 145 -3.38 -5.86 -5.71
N ARG A 146 -2.84 -5.64 -6.93
CA ARG A 146 -2.50 -4.31 -7.46
C ARG A 146 -3.51 -3.80 -8.49
N LYS A 147 -4.67 -4.42 -8.60
CA LYS A 147 -5.69 -3.98 -9.55
C LYS A 147 -6.12 -2.55 -9.28
N ASN A 148 -6.60 -1.87 -10.32
CA ASN A 148 -7.33 -0.61 -10.16
C ASN A 148 -8.51 -0.86 -9.23
N MET A 149 -8.43 -0.32 -8.02
CA MET A 149 -9.36 -0.65 -6.97
C MET A 149 -10.48 0.36 -6.90
N ASN A 150 -11.69 -0.13 -7.12
CA ASN A 150 -12.94 0.52 -6.73
C ASN A 150 -13.39 -0.08 -5.40
N ASP A 151 -14.49 0.41 -4.89
CA ASP A 151 -15.02 -0.07 -3.61
C ASP A 151 -15.42 -1.55 -3.67
N ASP A 152 -15.80 -2.03 -4.85
CA ASP A 152 -16.16 -3.44 -5.07
C ASP A 152 -14.98 -4.40 -4.93
N ASP A 153 -13.78 -3.94 -5.27
CA ASP A 153 -12.55 -4.74 -5.18
C ASP A 153 -11.99 -4.81 -3.74
N TYR A 154 -12.47 -3.95 -2.86
CA TYR A 154 -12.00 -3.87 -1.48
C TYR A 154 -12.22 -5.16 -0.68
N GLU A 155 -13.31 -5.86 -0.94
CA GLU A 155 -13.64 -7.12 -0.27
C GLU A 155 -12.59 -8.21 -0.52
N ASP A 156 -11.88 -8.15 -1.66
CA ASP A 156 -10.84 -9.12 -2.02
C ASP A 156 -9.64 -9.09 -1.05
N PHE A 157 -9.49 -8.02 -0.27
CA PHE A 157 -8.38 -7.82 0.66
C PHE A 157 -8.74 -8.07 2.12
N LYS A 158 -9.96 -8.44 2.41
CA LYS A 158 -10.33 -8.78 3.78
C LYS A 158 -9.70 -10.10 4.18
N LEU A 159 -8.91 -10.08 5.22
CA LEU A 159 -8.27 -11.24 5.84
C LEU A 159 -9.26 -11.98 6.75
#